data_15a7cc93fe6e22c6dab622980e1b935b
#
_entry.id   15a7cc93fe6e22c6dab622980e1b935b
#
_cell.length_a   1.000
_cell.length_b   1.000
_cell.length_c   1.000
_cell.angle_alpha   90.00
_cell.angle_beta   90.00
_cell.angle_gamma   90.00
#
_symmetry.space_group_name_H-M   'P 1'
#
loop_
_entity.id
_entity.type
_entity.pdbx_description
1 polymer ?
#
loop_
_entity_poly.entity_id
_entity_poly.type
_entity_poly.pdbx_seq_one_letter_code
_entity_poly.pdbx_strand_id
1 'polypeptide(L)'
;PMMDCTDKHEIYFLSLISKNIHLYSEMIVANAIIRGDRDKLLSFKKISNPVTLQVGGSNPNELAEACKISEDYGYKEINLNLGCPSKKVQKNKFGACLMQEPHLVAKCIEAMAKSTKLPITIKTRIGYNEVENFEFLKSFIQTTKDAGSKKFIIHARKALLKRLSPKENLNIPPLKYEFVYKIKEHFKDDEIIINGGIQTTEDIKNHLSKVDGTMIGRAAYHSPYFLAEIEKEIFNNENVPTRSEVME
;
A
#
# COMPACT_ATOMS: atom_id res chain seq x y z
N PRO A 1 2.22 -2.69 -3.30
CA PRO A 1 3.66 -2.40 -3.35
C PRO A 1 4.49 -3.59 -2.84
N MET A 2 5.45 -4.03 -3.65
CA MET A 2 6.38 -5.13 -3.33
C MET A 2 7.77 -4.75 -3.86
N MET A 3 8.77 -4.75 -2.96
CA MET A 3 10.16 -4.46 -3.32
C MET A 3 10.67 -5.41 -4.40
N ASP A 4 11.42 -4.87 -5.34
CA ASP A 4 12.00 -5.58 -6.49
C ASP A 4 10.95 -6.25 -7.42
N CYS A 5 9.66 -5.86 -7.29
CA CYS A 5 8.57 -6.42 -8.07
C CYS A 5 7.73 -5.32 -8.73
N THR A 6 7.19 -4.38 -7.95
CA THR A 6 6.26 -3.37 -8.47
C THR A 6 6.98 -2.09 -8.91
N ASP A 7 7.97 -2.27 -9.77
CA ASP A 7 8.72 -1.19 -10.41
C ASP A 7 7.92 -0.51 -11.56
N LYS A 8 8.52 0.44 -12.22
CA LYS A 8 7.90 1.16 -13.34
C LYS A 8 7.55 0.26 -14.53
N HIS A 9 8.24 -0.87 -14.71
CA HIS A 9 7.99 -1.82 -15.80
C HIS A 9 6.77 -2.68 -15.48
N GLU A 10 6.68 -3.17 -14.24
CA GLU A 10 5.49 -3.89 -13.76
C GLU A 10 4.25 -3.00 -13.77
N ILE A 11 4.36 -1.74 -13.31
CA ILE A 11 3.26 -0.76 -13.38
C ILE A 11 2.76 -0.61 -14.83
N TYR A 12 3.67 -0.45 -15.78
CA TYR A 12 3.30 -0.34 -17.19
C TYR A 12 2.65 -1.62 -17.71
N PHE A 13 3.26 -2.78 -17.45
CA PHE A 13 2.77 -4.07 -17.89
C PHE A 13 1.34 -4.35 -17.37
N LEU A 14 1.10 -4.16 -16.07
CA LEU A 14 -0.24 -4.36 -15.50
C LEU A 14 -1.27 -3.38 -16.07
N SER A 15 -0.86 -2.17 -16.43
CA SER A 15 -1.73 -1.17 -17.06
C SER A 15 -2.17 -1.55 -18.48
N LEU A 16 -1.44 -2.44 -19.15
CA LEU A 16 -1.85 -2.98 -20.45
C LEU A 16 -3.01 -3.97 -20.31
N ILE A 17 -3.03 -4.71 -19.19
CA ILE A 17 -4.04 -5.77 -18.95
C ILE A 17 -5.33 -5.18 -18.38
N SER A 18 -5.25 -4.25 -17.44
CA SER A 18 -6.41 -3.67 -16.78
C SER A 18 -6.32 -2.15 -16.72
N LYS A 19 -7.40 -1.46 -17.07
CA LYS A 19 -7.48 0.01 -17.07
C LYS A 19 -8.16 0.58 -15.82
N ASN A 20 -8.84 -0.25 -15.05
CA ASN A 20 -9.65 0.19 -13.90
C ASN A 20 -8.96 -0.04 -12.54
N ILE A 21 -7.81 -0.73 -12.51
CA ILE A 21 -7.06 -0.95 -11.28
C ILE A 21 -6.26 0.28 -10.86
N HIS A 22 -6.08 0.43 -9.54
CA HIS A 22 -5.17 1.39 -8.94
C HIS A 22 -3.80 0.73 -8.70
N LEU A 23 -2.75 1.31 -9.24
CA LEU A 23 -1.39 0.75 -9.19
C LEU A 23 -0.53 1.44 -8.12
N TYR A 24 0.43 0.71 -7.58
CA TYR A 24 1.34 1.21 -6.55
C TYR A 24 2.78 0.97 -6.96
N SER A 25 3.65 1.95 -6.74
CA SER A 25 5.09 1.74 -6.87
C SER A 25 5.61 0.80 -5.77
N GLU A 26 6.80 0.27 -5.94
CA GLU A 26 7.55 -0.27 -4.81
C GLU A 26 7.86 0.84 -3.78
N MET A 27 8.30 0.44 -2.57
CA MET A 27 8.62 1.42 -1.54
C MET A 27 9.95 2.12 -1.85
N ILE A 28 9.91 3.44 -2.04
CA ILE A 28 11.09 4.28 -2.23
C ILE A 28 11.38 5.03 -0.92
N VAL A 29 12.62 4.96 -0.46
CA VAL A 29 13.03 5.64 0.78
C VAL A 29 13.13 7.15 0.55
N ALA A 30 12.56 7.96 1.45
CA ALA A 30 12.54 9.43 1.33
C ALA A 30 13.93 10.03 1.05
N ASN A 31 14.95 9.57 1.77
CA ASN A 31 16.33 10.01 1.56
C ASN A 31 16.89 9.68 0.16
N ALA A 32 16.43 8.60 -0.46
CA ALA A 32 16.82 8.26 -1.84
C ALA A 32 16.17 9.24 -2.84
N ILE A 33 14.93 9.66 -2.60
CA ILE A 33 14.25 10.68 -3.42
C ILE A 33 14.96 12.03 -3.31
N ILE A 34 15.39 12.41 -2.10
CA ILE A 34 16.04 13.70 -1.85
C ILE A 34 17.42 13.78 -2.50
N ARG A 35 18.23 12.73 -2.33
CA ARG A 35 19.66 12.72 -2.65
C ARG A 35 20.06 11.92 -3.89
N GLY A 36 19.17 11.05 -4.37
CA GLY A 36 19.43 10.17 -5.49
C GLY A 36 19.02 10.76 -6.84
N ASP A 37 19.09 9.90 -7.84
CA ASP A 37 18.59 10.19 -9.19
C ASP A 37 17.04 10.10 -9.17
N ARG A 38 16.41 11.25 -9.11
CA ARG A 38 14.94 11.40 -8.98
C ARG A 38 14.21 10.81 -10.18
N ASP A 39 14.70 11.06 -11.38
CA ASP A 39 14.06 10.57 -12.60
C ASP A 39 14.12 9.04 -12.69
N LYS A 40 15.24 8.46 -12.31
CA LYS A 40 15.37 7.01 -12.23
C LYS A 40 14.41 6.40 -11.21
N LEU A 41 14.21 7.05 -10.06
CA LEU A 41 13.42 6.55 -8.93
C LEU A 41 11.91 6.78 -9.10
N LEU A 42 11.52 7.94 -9.65
CA LEU A 42 10.15 8.42 -9.63
C LEU A 42 9.44 8.36 -10.98
N SER A 43 10.19 8.38 -12.10
CA SER A 43 9.55 8.40 -13.41
C SER A 43 8.96 7.04 -13.78
N PHE A 44 7.79 7.07 -14.40
CA PHE A 44 7.13 5.92 -15.00
C PHE A 44 6.46 6.34 -16.31
N LYS A 45 6.16 5.37 -17.17
CA LYS A 45 5.48 5.64 -18.44
C LYS A 45 4.06 6.16 -18.16
N LYS A 46 3.68 7.24 -18.85
CA LYS A 46 2.34 7.81 -18.72
C LYS A 46 1.28 6.77 -19.12
N ILE A 47 0.37 6.49 -18.20
CA ILE A 47 -0.72 5.52 -18.32
C ILE A 47 -2.03 6.16 -17.86
N SER A 48 -3.17 5.53 -18.15
CA SER A 48 -4.49 6.00 -17.72
C SER A 48 -4.81 5.65 -16.27
N ASN A 49 -4.22 4.57 -15.76
CA ASN A 49 -4.45 4.12 -14.39
C ASN A 49 -3.94 5.14 -13.36
N PRO A 50 -4.64 5.30 -12.23
CA PRO A 50 -4.06 6.02 -11.10
C PRO A 50 -2.87 5.23 -10.52
N VAL A 51 -1.77 5.94 -10.26
CA VAL A 51 -0.56 5.37 -9.65
C VAL A 51 -0.28 6.07 -8.33
N THR A 52 -0.07 5.29 -7.28
CA THR A 52 0.36 5.76 -5.96
C THR A 52 1.85 5.54 -5.77
N LEU A 53 2.57 6.57 -5.34
CA LEU A 53 3.94 6.45 -4.86
C LEU A 53 3.93 5.91 -3.42
N GLN A 54 4.61 4.81 -3.14
CA GLN A 54 4.84 4.40 -1.77
C GLN A 54 6.21 4.87 -1.26
N VAL A 55 6.23 5.58 -0.13
CA VAL A 55 7.45 6.09 0.51
C VAL A 55 7.73 5.38 1.84
N GLY A 56 9.01 5.24 2.16
CA GLY A 56 9.50 4.77 3.44
C GLY A 56 10.38 5.83 4.12
N GLY A 57 10.15 6.05 5.40
CA GLY A 57 10.90 7.01 6.22
C GLY A 57 10.27 7.18 7.60
N SER A 58 10.97 7.87 8.48
CA SER A 58 10.50 8.20 9.84
C SER A 58 10.84 9.63 10.27
N ASN A 59 11.53 10.38 9.41
CA ASN A 59 11.81 11.80 9.65
C ASN A 59 10.74 12.65 8.96
N PRO A 60 9.93 13.43 9.71
CA PRO A 60 8.86 14.25 9.13
C PRO A 60 9.35 15.23 8.05
N ASN A 61 10.51 15.87 8.25
CA ASN A 61 11.05 16.84 7.30
C ASN A 61 11.51 16.18 6.00
N GLU A 62 12.19 15.02 6.09
CA GLU A 62 12.61 14.26 4.90
C GLU A 62 11.41 13.73 4.11
N LEU A 63 10.39 13.23 4.80
CA LEU A 63 9.14 12.77 4.16
C LEU A 63 8.42 13.94 3.47
N ALA A 64 8.32 15.10 4.11
CA ALA A 64 7.74 16.31 3.53
C ALA A 64 8.49 16.75 2.26
N GLU A 65 9.82 16.78 2.31
CA GLU A 65 10.66 17.11 1.15
C GLU A 65 10.49 16.10 0.01
N ALA A 66 10.48 14.80 0.33
CA ALA A 66 10.25 13.76 -0.66
C ALA A 66 8.86 13.87 -1.31
N CYS A 67 7.81 14.18 -0.54
CA CYS A 67 6.47 14.42 -1.08
C CYS A 67 6.45 15.62 -2.06
N LYS A 68 7.05 16.73 -1.68
CA LYS A 68 7.15 17.91 -2.53
C LYS A 68 7.87 17.62 -3.85
N ILE A 69 9.01 16.91 -3.79
CA ILE A 69 9.75 16.48 -4.98
C ILE A 69 8.90 15.60 -5.89
N SER A 70 8.08 14.72 -5.31
CA SER A 70 7.31 13.72 -6.06
C SER A 70 6.03 14.27 -6.71
N GLU A 71 5.61 15.49 -6.36
CA GLU A 71 4.33 16.06 -6.80
C GLU A 71 4.22 16.17 -8.33
N ASP A 72 5.32 16.50 -9.01
CA ASP A 72 5.35 16.73 -10.45
C ASP A 72 5.52 15.46 -11.30
N TYR A 73 5.69 14.29 -10.68
CA TYR A 73 5.92 13.03 -11.41
C TYR A 73 4.64 12.33 -11.89
N GLY A 74 3.46 12.90 -11.59
CA GLY A 74 2.19 12.39 -12.10
C GLY A 74 1.49 11.35 -11.22
N TYR A 75 2.00 11.09 -10.03
CA TYR A 75 1.34 10.28 -9.02
C TYR A 75 0.00 10.92 -8.58
N LYS A 76 -0.97 10.07 -8.19
CA LYS A 76 -2.28 10.52 -7.73
C LYS A 76 -2.40 10.55 -6.21
N GLU A 77 -1.47 9.91 -5.52
CA GLU A 77 -1.49 9.70 -4.08
C GLU A 77 -0.08 9.36 -3.61
N ILE A 78 0.26 9.71 -2.38
CA ILE A 78 1.48 9.28 -1.70
C ILE A 78 1.11 8.42 -0.49
N ASN A 79 1.66 7.22 -0.43
CA ASN A 79 1.38 6.23 0.60
C ASN A 79 2.58 6.04 1.52
N LEU A 80 2.38 6.18 2.83
CA LEU A 80 3.43 5.90 3.82
C LEU A 80 3.45 4.41 4.18
N ASN A 81 4.61 3.77 4.07
CA ASN A 81 4.79 2.38 4.46
C ASN A 81 4.94 2.22 5.97
N LEU A 82 3.97 1.56 6.59
CA LEU A 82 3.94 1.21 8.00
C LEU A 82 3.78 -0.32 8.21
N GLY A 83 4.08 -1.11 7.18
CA GLY A 83 3.82 -2.56 7.20
C GLY A 83 5.02 -3.47 6.86
N CYS A 84 6.12 -2.93 6.33
CA CYS A 84 7.29 -3.73 5.96
C CYS A 84 8.06 -4.22 7.20
N PRO A 85 8.23 -5.56 7.39
CA PRO A 85 8.92 -6.12 8.56
C PRO A 85 10.41 -6.39 8.32
N SER A 86 10.99 -5.93 7.20
CA SER A 86 12.39 -6.20 6.84
C SER A 86 13.38 -5.69 7.87
N LYS A 87 14.40 -6.47 8.21
CA LYS A 87 15.49 -6.08 9.11
C LYS A 87 16.22 -4.80 8.65
N LYS A 88 16.43 -4.65 7.33
CA LYS A 88 17.04 -3.44 6.75
C LYS A 88 16.15 -2.20 7.00
N VAL A 89 14.85 -2.35 6.85
CA VAL A 89 13.86 -1.31 7.10
C VAL A 89 13.81 -0.94 8.59
N GLN A 90 13.78 -1.94 9.48
CA GLN A 90 13.79 -1.73 10.94
C GLN A 90 15.08 -1.04 11.42
N LYS A 91 16.26 -1.43 10.88
CA LYS A 91 17.54 -0.79 11.21
C LYS A 91 17.51 0.71 10.91
N ASN A 92 16.78 1.11 9.87
CA ASN A 92 16.58 2.51 9.50
C ASN A 92 15.31 3.14 10.12
N LYS A 93 14.71 2.48 11.12
CA LYS A 93 13.59 2.96 11.93
C LYS A 93 12.34 3.36 11.14
N PHE A 94 11.96 2.61 10.08
CA PHE A 94 10.71 2.82 9.36
C PHE A 94 9.99 1.49 9.03
N GLY A 95 8.85 1.52 8.35
CA GLY A 95 8.01 0.35 8.08
C GLY A 95 7.22 -0.10 9.31
N ALA A 96 7.06 -1.41 9.49
CA ALA A 96 6.19 -1.96 10.54
C ALA A 96 6.61 -1.63 11.98
N CYS A 97 7.89 -1.35 12.23
CA CYS A 97 8.35 -0.94 13.56
C CYS A 97 7.78 0.42 13.99
N LEU A 98 7.39 1.30 13.06
CA LEU A 98 6.74 2.57 13.38
C LEU A 98 5.35 2.42 14.00
N MET A 99 4.72 1.25 13.92
CA MET A 99 3.48 1.01 14.66
C MET A 99 3.65 1.12 16.18
N GLN A 100 4.91 1.05 16.68
CA GLN A 100 5.25 1.26 18.07
C GLN A 100 5.28 2.75 18.48
N GLU A 101 5.30 3.65 17.50
CA GLU A 101 5.45 5.10 17.69
C GLU A 101 4.34 5.89 16.98
N PRO A 102 3.05 5.69 17.34
CA PRO A 102 1.92 6.28 16.62
C PRO A 102 1.97 7.82 16.57
N HIS A 103 2.49 8.48 17.61
CA HIS A 103 2.65 9.94 17.62
C HIS A 103 3.73 10.43 16.65
N LEU A 104 4.80 9.66 16.43
CA LEU A 104 5.79 9.97 15.40
C LEU A 104 5.18 9.80 14.00
N VAL A 105 4.40 8.73 13.80
CA VAL A 105 3.68 8.50 12.55
C VAL A 105 2.72 9.66 12.25
N ALA A 106 1.97 10.14 13.25
CA ALA A 106 1.10 11.30 13.10
C ALA A 106 1.87 12.54 12.63
N LYS A 107 3.00 12.87 13.28
CA LYS A 107 3.87 13.98 12.86
C LYS A 107 4.39 13.82 11.43
N CYS A 108 4.72 12.61 11.02
CA CYS A 108 5.13 12.32 9.64
C CYS A 108 3.97 12.61 8.65
N ILE A 109 2.78 12.10 8.92
CA ILE A 109 1.59 12.32 8.08
C ILE A 109 1.25 13.81 7.99
N GLU A 110 1.23 14.54 9.11
CA GLU A 110 0.98 15.98 9.13
C GLU A 110 1.99 16.76 8.28
N ALA A 111 3.28 16.43 8.40
CA ALA A 111 4.34 17.08 7.63
C ALA A 111 4.20 16.78 6.12
N MET A 112 3.91 15.54 5.76
CA MET A 112 3.63 15.14 4.38
C MET A 112 2.41 15.90 3.83
N ALA A 113 1.29 15.90 4.53
CA ALA A 113 0.04 16.54 4.09
C ALA A 113 0.18 18.07 3.91
N LYS A 114 1.04 18.71 4.69
CA LYS A 114 1.33 20.16 4.55
C LYS A 114 2.26 20.48 3.37
N SER A 115 2.98 19.49 2.85
CA SER A 115 4.03 19.70 1.83
C SER A 115 3.58 19.48 0.40
N THR A 116 2.45 18.85 0.17
CA THR A 116 1.91 18.51 -1.16
C THR A 116 0.40 18.61 -1.21
N LYS A 117 -0.16 18.74 -2.42
CA LYS A 117 -1.61 18.66 -2.67
C LYS A 117 -2.11 17.23 -2.85
N LEU A 118 -1.20 16.27 -3.00
CA LEU A 118 -1.56 14.87 -3.18
C LEU A 118 -2.10 14.27 -1.87
N PRO A 119 -3.15 13.45 -1.92
CA PRO A 119 -3.64 12.73 -0.75
C PRO A 119 -2.55 11.89 -0.11
N ILE A 120 -2.47 11.95 1.23
CA ILE A 120 -1.57 11.11 2.02
C ILE A 120 -2.36 9.93 2.58
N THR A 121 -1.88 8.73 2.32
CA THR A 121 -2.49 7.48 2.73
C THR A 121 -1.48 6.59 3.44
N ILE A 122 -1.92 5.54 4.11
CA ILE A 122 -1.02 4.62 4.81
C ILE A 122 -1.25 3.16 4.43
N LYS A 123 -0.18 2.37 4.42
CA LYS A 123 -0.27 0.91 4.34
C LYS A 123 0.34 0.28 5.58
N THR A 124 -0.49 -0.36 6.39
CA THR A 124 -0.13 -0.91 7.70
C THR A 124 -0.47 -2.40 7.83
N ARG A 125 -0.25 -2.95 9.02
CA ARG A 125 -0.67 -4.28 9.46
C ARG A 125 -1.65 -4.16 10.63
N ILE A 126 -2.20 -5.29 11.09
CA ILE A 126 -3.14 -5.31 12.23
C ILE A 126 -2.45 -5.24 13.59
N GLY A 127 -1.12 -5.34 13.63
CA GLY A 127 -0.32 -5.30 14.85
C GLY A 127 1.12 -5.74 14.61
N TYR A 128 1.88 -5.86 15.68
CA TYR A 128 3.29 -6.29 15.65
C TYR A 128 3.64 -7.13 16.88
N ASN A 129 4.53 -8.10 16.72
CA ASN A 129 5.00 -9.00 17.79
C ASN A 129 3.84 -9.56 18.63
N GLU A 130 3.80 -9.25 19.92
CA GLU A 130 2.73 -9.67 20.85
C GLU A 130 1.55 -8.67 20.90
N VAL A 131 1.70 -7.50 20.28
CA VAL A 131 0.64 -6.49 20.20
C VAL A 131 -0.27 -6.79 19.03
N GLU A 132 -1.35 -7.51 19.29
CA GLU A 132 -2.35 -7.91 18.31
C GLU A 132 -3.75 -7.90 18.96
N ASN A 133 -4.31 -6.71 19.10
CA ASN A 133 -5.67 -6.53 19.59
C ASN A 133 -6.37 -5.41 18.83
N PHE A 134 -7.69 -5.45 18.83
CA PHE A 134 -8.51 -4.51 18.06
C PHE A 134 -8.37 -3.07 18.56
N GLU A 135 -8.31 -2.85 19.88
CA GLU A 135 -8.22 -1.50 20.44
C GLU A 135 -6.89 -0.81 20.06
N PHE A 136 -5.78 -1.56 20.00
CA PHE A 136 -4.53 -1.04 19.47
C PHE A 136 -4.69 -0.58 18.00
N LEU A 137 -5.22 -1.46 17.14
CA LEU A 137 -5.39 -1.12 15.72
C LEU A 137 -6.32 0.08 15.55
N LYS A 138 -7.44 0.10 16.25
CA LYS A 138 -8.41 1.20 16.24
C LYS A 138 -7.76 2.52 16.66
N SER A 139 -7.03 2.52 17.78
CA SER A 139 -6.32 3.70 18.26
C SER A 139 -5.25 4.17 17.29
N PHE A 140 -4.51 3.25 16.66
CA PHE A 140 -3.51 3.57 15.64
C PHE A 140 -4.14 4.21 14.40
N ILE A 141 -5.23 3.64 13.89
CA ILE A 141 -5.99 4.22 12.75
C ILE A 141 -6.55 5.60 13.13
N GLN A 142 -7.13 5.75 14.33
CA GLN A 142 -7.64 7.06 14.79
C GLN A 142 -6.52 8.11 14.81
N THR A 143 -5.37 7.80 15.41
CA THR A 143 -4.22 8.72 15.49
C THR A 143 -3.74 9.16 14.11
N THR A 144 -3.68 8.23 13.15
CA THR A 144 -3.24 8.51 11.77
C THR A 144 -4.29 9.24 10.95
N LYS A 145 -5.57 8.98 11.22
CA LYS A 145 -6.71 9.74 10.66
C LYS A 145 -6.70 11.19 11.11
N ASP A 146 -6.54 11.42 12.41
CA ASP A 146 -6.51 12.78 12.99
C ASP A 146 -5.34 13.59 12.44
N ALA A 147 -4.25 12.92 12.05
CA ALA A 147 -3.10 13.53 11.37
C ALA A 147 -3.34 13.84 9.88
N GLY A 148 -4.46 13.40 9.30
CA GLY A 148 -4.88 13.76 7.94
C GLY A 148 -5.00 12.62 6.93
N SER A 149 -4.73 11.36 7.30
CA SER A 149 -4.97 10.21 6.41
C SER A 149 -6.45 9.82 6.40
N LYS A 150 -7.01 9.57 5.21
CA LYS A 150 -8.40 9.11 5.05
C LYS A 150 -8.54 7.77 4.30
N LYS A 151 -7.41 7.20 3.88
CA LYS A 151 -7.35 5.90 3.21
C LYS A 151 -6.33 5.01 3.92
N PHE A 152 -6.76 3.81 4.27
CA PHE A 152 -6.01 2.86 5.08
C PHE A 152 -5.96 1.50 4.39
N ILE A 153 -4.77 1.12 3.91
CA ILE A 153 -4.55 -0.21 3.37
C ILE A 153 -4.03 -1.10 4.49
N ILE A 154 -4.82 -2.09 4.90
CA ILE A 154 -4.53 -2.91 6.07
C ILE A 154 -4.22 -4.35 5.65
N HIS A 155 -2.96 -4.78 5.81
CA HIS A 155 -2.62 -6.18 5.67
C HIS A 155 -3.13 -6.94 6.89
N ALA A 156 -4.05 -7.87 6.67
CA ALA A 156 -4.76 -8.60 7.73
C ALA A 156 -3.89 -9.61 8.51
N ARG A 157 -2.59 -9.31 8.67
CA ARG A 157 -1.61 -10.07 9.45
C ARG A 157 -0.80 -9.13 10.33
N LYS A 158 -0.42 -9.56 11.54
CA LYS A 158 0.59 -8.86 12.33
C LYS A 158 2.00 -9.00 11.73
N ALA A 159 2.92 -8.15 12.13
CA ALA A 159 4.34 -8.26 11.82
C ALA A 159 5.12 -8.87 12.99
N LEU A 160 5.85 -9.96 12.75
CA LEU A 160 6.81 -10.49 13.72
C LEU A 160 8.20 -9.93 13.39
N LEU A 161 8.57 -8.85 14.09
CA LEU A 161 9.71 -8.01 13.73
C LEU A 161 11.08 -8.67 14.01
N LYS A 162 11.16 -9.51 15.03
CA LYS A 162 12.43 -10.10 15.47
C LYS A 162 12.64 -11.54 15.03
N ARG A 163 11.58 -12.27 14.74
CA ARG A 163 11.59 -13.73 14.58
C ARG A 163 11.56 -14.22 13.14
N LEU A 164 10.97 -13.46 12.24
CA LEU A 164 10.68 -13.91 10.88
C LEU A 164 11.28 -12.98 9.82
N SER A 165 11.69 -13.58 8.70
CA SER A 165 12.01 -12.86 7.47
C SER A 165 10.77 -12.19 6.86
N PRO A 166 10.92 -11.25 5.92
CA PRO A 166 9.78 -10.67 5.20
C PRO A 166 8.89 -11.73 4.53
N LYS A 167 9.48 -12.76 3.92
CA LYS A 167 8.75 -13.85 3.25
C LYS A 167 7.94 -14.69 4.25
N GLU A 168 8.49 -15.03 5.38
CA GLU A 168 7.81 -15.76 6.45
C GLU A 168 6.68 -14.92 7.06
N ASN A 169 6.87 -13.61 7.22
CA ASN A 169 5.84 -12.68 7.68
C ASN A 169 4.61 -12.56 6.73
N LEU A 170 4.71 -13.07 5.50
CA LEU A 170 3.58 -13.13 4.57
C LEU A 170 2.78 -14.44 4.70
N ASN A 171 3.29 -15.44 5.39
CA ASN A 171 2.69 -16.77 5.42
C ASN A 171 2.39 -17.29 6.83
N ILE A 172 3.32 -17.09 7.78
CA ILE A 172 3.25 -17.71 9.12
C ILE A 172 2.21 -17.03 10.05
N PRO A 173 2.19 -15.69 10.23
CA PRO A 173 1.13 -15.08 11.05
C PRO A 173 -0.23 -15.33 10.38
N PRO A 174 -1.28 -15.75 11.12
CA PRO A 174 -2.58 -16.00 10.53
C PRO A 174 -3.22 -14.72 9.98
N LEU A 175 -4.05 -14.88 8.95
CA LEU A 175 -4.92 -13.82 8.44
C LEU A 175 -6.10 -13.64 9.40
N LYS A 176 -6.36 -12.39 9.79
CA LYS A 176 -7.49 -12.00 10.67
C LYS A 176 -8.28 -10.88 9.98
N TYR A 177 -9.07 -11.26 9.00
CA TYR A 177 -9.88 -10.33 8.20
C TYR A 177 -10.91 -9.58 9.03
N GLU A 178 -11.42 -10.21 10.08
CA GLU A 178 -12.40 -9.62 11.01
C GLU A 178 -11.92 -8.34 11.68
N PHE A 179 -10.60 -8.18 11.88
CA PHE A 179 -10.03 -6.92 12.37
C PHE A 179 -10.26 -5.77 11.40
N VAL A 180 -10.05 -6.04 10.10
CA VAL A 180 -10.21 -5.03 9.05
C VAL A 180 -11.69 -4.68 8.85
N TYR A 181 -12.57 -5.67 8.90
CA TYR A 181 -14.01 -5.44 8.81
C TYR A 181 -14.52 -4.56 9.97
N LYS A 182 -14.12 -4.87 11.21
CA LYS A 182 -14.44 -4.04 12.38
C LYS A 182 -13.88 -2.62 12.28
N ILE A 183 -12.72 -2.42 11.66
CA ILE A 183 -12.19 -1.08 11.38
C ILE A 183 -13.14 -0.33 10.44
N LYS A 184 -13.62 -0.96 9.35
CA LYS A 184 -14.58 -0.35 8.44
C LYS A 184 -15.91 -0.02 9.14
N GLU A 185 -16.43 -0.92 9.96
CA GLU A 185 -17.64 -0.67 10.75
C GLU A 185 -17.51 0.55 11.67
N HIS A 186 -16.30 0.78 12.22
CA HIS A 186 -16.02 1.90 13.12
C HIS A 186 -15.72 3.21 12.37
N PHE A 187 -14.99 3.14 11.26
CA PHE A 187 -14.57 4.28 10.44
C PHE A 187 -15.33 4.28 9.10
N LYS A 188 -16.64 4.45 9.16
CA LYS A 188 -17.55 4.32 8.00
C LYS A 188 -17.25 5.28 6.85
N ASP A 189 -16.80 6.49 7.19
CA ASP A 189 -16.53 7.56 6.23
C ASP A 189 -15.11 7.51 5.65
N ASP A 190 -14.25 6.62 6.16
CA ASP A 190 -12.87 6.47 5.70
C ASP A 190 -12.77 5.30 4.71
N GLU A 191 -11.81 5.40 3.78
CA GLU A 191 -11.57 4.37 2.77
C GLU A 191 -10.68 3.26 3.36
N ILE A 192 -11.27 2.08 3.58
CA ILE A 192 -10.60 0.92 4.16
C ILE A 192 -10.39 -0.15 3.08
N ILE A 193 -9.12 -0.41 2.77
CA ILE A 193 -8.69 -1.38 1.78
C ILE A 193 -8.07 -2.60 2.49
N ILE A 194 -8.61 -3.78 2.24
CA ILE A 194 -8.08 -5.01 2.81
C ILE A 194 -6.97 -5.59 1.94
N ASN A 195 -5.95 -6.16 2.58
CA ASN A 195 -4.84 -6.83 1.88
C ASN A 195 -4.45 -8.12 2.63
N GLY A 196 -4.01 -9.11 1.88
CA GLY A 196 -3.43 -10.36 2.38
C GLY A 196 -4.20 -11.60 1.96
N GLY A 197 -3.53 -12.52 1.25
CA GLY A 197 -4.06 -13.83 0.89
C GLY A 197 -5.10 -13.87 -0.22
N ILE A 198 -5.46 -12.75 -0.81
CA ILE A 198 -6.49 -12.63 -1.86
C ILE A 198 -5.93 -13.21 -3.17
N GLN A 199 -6.61 -14.23 -3.73
CA GLN A 199 -6.13 -15.00 -4.88
C GLN A 199 -7.18 -15.20 -5.98
N THR A 200 -8.47 -15.03 -5.68
CA THR A 200 -9.58 -15.27 -6.60
C THR A 200 -10.51 -14.07 -6.69
N THR A 201 -11.31 -13.99 -7.74
CA THR A 201 -12.37 -12.97 -7.88
C THR A 201 -13.46 -13.16 -6.82
N GLU A 202 -13.69 -14.39 -6.38
CA GLU A 202 -14.61 -14.69 -5.27
C GLU A 202 -14.11 -14.12 -3.94
N ASP A 203 -12.80 -14.24 -3.63
CA ASP A 203 -12.21 -13.57 -2.46
C ASP A 203 -12.46 -12.05 -2.53
N ILE A 204 -12.25 -11.45 -3.71
CA ILE A 204 -12.46 -10.02 -3.92
C ILE A 204 -13.92 -9.64 -3.64
N LYS A 205 -14.90 -10.34 -4.24
CA LYS A 205 -16.34 -10.10 -4.04
C LYS A 205 -16.73 -10.22 -2.57
N ASN A 206 -16.23 -11.25 -1.90
CA ASN A 206 -16.50 -11.48 -0.47
C ASN A 206 -15.95 -10.33 0.41
N HIS A 207 -14.76 -9.81 0.11
CA HIS A 207 -14.20 -8.68 0.83
C HIS A 207 -14.92 -7.36 0.51
N LEU A 208 -15.24 -7.10 -0.76
CA LEU A 208 -15.93 -5.88 -1.20
C LEU A 208 -17.33 -5.72 -0.59
N SER A 209 -17.95 -6.80 -0.12
CA SER A 209 -19.20 -6.71 0.64
C SER A 209 -19.05 -6.11 2.05
N LYS A 210 -17.81 -5.89 2.52
CA LYS A 210 -17.49 -5.49 3.90
C LYS A 210 -16.53 -4.30 4.01
N VAL A 211 -15.77 -4.01 2.97
CA VAL A 211 -14.78 -2.91 2.90
C VAL A 211 -14.83 -2.21 1.55
N ASP A 212 -14.14 -1.08 1.42
CA ASP A 212 -14.22 -0.24 0.22
C ASP A 212 -13.35 -0.74 -0.94
N GLY A 213 -12.39 -1.61 -0.67
CA GLY A 213 -11.51 -2.13 -1.71
C GLY A 213 -10.63 -3.27 -1.25
N THR A 214 -10.00 -3.92 -2.23
CA THR A 214 -9.05 -5.01 -2.01
C THR A 214 -7.72 -4.69 -2.66
N MET A 215 -6.61 -4.93 -1.95
CA MET A 215 -5.28 -4.83 -2.53
C MET A 215 -4.68 -6.22 -2.74
N ILE A 216 -4.34 -6.51 -3.99
CA ILE A 216 -3.74 -7.78 -4.41
C ILE A 216 -2.23 -7.57 -4.58
N GLY A 217 -1.43 -8.51 -4.16
CA GLY A 217 0.02 -8.48 -4.35
C GLY A 217 0.50 -9.67 -5.18
N ARG A 218 0.90 -10.73 -4.51
CA ARG A 218 1.53 -11.91 -5.12
C ARG A 218 0.72 -12.57 -6.24
N ALA A 219 -0.60 -12.60 -6.13
CA ALA A 219 -1.45 -13.18 -7.17
C ALA A 219 -1.32 -12.40 -8.49
N ALA A 220 -1.33 -11.07 -8.44
CA ALA A 220 -1.14 -10.24 -9.63
C ALA A 220 0.29 -10.38 -10.20
N TYR A 221 1.32 -10.50 -9.36
CA TYR A 221 2.70 -10.64 -9.81
C TYR A 221 2.99 -12.01 -10.44
N HIS A 222 2.50 -13.11 -9.85
CA HIS A 222 2.73 -14.46 -10.36
C HIS A 222 1.80 -14.86 -11.52
N SER A 223 0.64 -14.25 -11.58
CA SER A 223 -0.39 -14.49 -12.61
C SER A 223 -0.99 -13.17 -13.08
N PRO A 224 -0.23 -12.30 -13.78
CA PRO A 224 -0.69 -10.94 -14.12
C PRO A 224 -2.00 -10.92 -14.90
N TYR A 225 -2.24 -11.91 -15.75
CA TYR A 225 -3.46 -12.00 -16.54
C TYR A 225 -4.73 -12.27 -15.69
N PHE A 226 -4.59 -12.56 -14.39
CA PHE A 226 -5.68 -12.53 -13.42
C PHE A 226 -6.39 -11.17 -13.38
N LEU A 227 -5.69 -10.09 -13.72
CA LEU A 227 -6.30 -8.75 -13.83
C LEU A 227 -7.34 -8.66 -14.95
N ALA A 228 -7.25 -9.48 -16.00
CA ALA A 228 -8.27 -9.57 -17.05
C ALA A 228 -9.57 -10.20 -16.51
N GLU A 229 -9.47 -11.16 -15.59
CA GLU A 229 -10.64 -11.75 -14.91
C GLU A 229 -11.27 -10.70 -13.97
N ILE A 230 -10.46 -9.92 -13.27
CA ILE A 230 -10.93 -8.83 -12.41
C ILE A 230 -11.65 -7.76 -13.23
N GLU A 231 -11.14 -7.38 -14.41
CA GLU A 231 -11.83 -6.44 -15.32
C GLU A 231 -13.24 -6.94 -15.64
N LYS A 232 -13.40 -8.22 -16.01
CA LYS A 232 -14.69 -8.80 -16.36
C LYS A 232 -15.61 -8.91 -15.15
N GLU A 233 -15.15 -9.53 -14.08
CA GLU A 233 -16.02 -9.96 -12.99
C GLU A 233 -16.27 -8.90 -11.91
N ILE A 234 -15.36 -7.93 -11.77
CA ILE A 234 -15.46 -6.88 -10.74
C ILE A 234 -15.85 -5.54 -11.37
N PHE A 235 -15.25 -5.20 -12.51
CA PHE A 235 -15.52 -3.93 -13.19
C PHE A 235 -16.56 -4.03 -14.31
N ASN A 236 -17.08 -5.23 -14.60
CA ASN A 236 -18.04 -5.51 -15.68
C ASN A 236 -17.56 -5.00 -17.06
N ASN A 237 -16.27 -5.10 -17.32
CA ASN A 237 -15.64 -4.67 -18.55
C ASN A 237 -15.30 -5.88 -19.41
N GLU A 238 -16.07 -6.08 -20.48
CA GLU A 238 -15.84 -7.19 -21.43
C GLU A 238 -14.67 -6.91 -22.40
N ASN A 239 -14.25 -5.64 -22.54
CA ASN A 239 -13.15 -5.23 -23.42
C ASN A 239 -11.80 -5.43 -22.72
N VAL A 240 -11.39 -6.66 -22.56
CA VAL A 240 -10.07 -7.01 -22.03
C VAL A 240 -9.15 -7.51 -23.14
N PRO A 241 -7.88 -7.10 -23.16
CA PRO A 241 -6.93 -7.52 -24.17
C PRO A 241 -6.67 -9.03 -24.04
N THR A 242 -6.45 -9.69 -25.17
CA THR A 242 -5.92 -11.05 -25.21
C THR A 242 -4.47 -11.08 -24.74
N ARG A 243 -3.95 -12.27 -24.39
CA ARG A 243 -2.54 -12.41 -24.03
C ARG A 243 -1.59 -11.99 -25.16
N SER A 244 -1.96 -12.24 -26.42
CA SER A 244 -1.16 -11.83 -27.58
C SER A 244 -1.09 -10.31 -27.70
N GLU A 245 -2.22 -9.60 -27.60
CA GLU A 245 -2.27 -8.14 -27.64
C GLU A 245 -1.48 -7.47 -26.49
N VAL A 246 -1.36 -8.11 -25.33
CA VAL A 246 -0.55 -7.59 -24.22
C VAL A 246 0.95 -7.76 -24.50
N MET A 247 1.35 -8.75 -25.34
CA MET A 247 2.75 -9.06 -25.65
C MET A 247 3.31 -8.31 -26.85
N GLU A 248 2.48 -7.70 -27.67
CA GLU A 248 2.82 -6.83 -28.79
C GLU A 248 3.14 -5.40 -28.31
#